data_3baa5c4102fc0f885db366fd27006138
#
_entry.id   3baa5c4102fc0f885db366fd27006138
#
_cell.length_a   1.000
_cell.length_b   1.000
_cell.length_c   1.000
_cell.angle_alpha   90.00
_cell.angle_beta   90.00
_cell.angle_gamma   90.00
#
_symmetry.space_group_name_H-M   'P 1'
#
loop_
_entity.id
_entity.type
_entity.pdbx_description
1 polymer ?
#
loop_
_entity_poly.entity_id
_entity_poly.type
_entity_poly.pdbx_seq_one_letter_code
_entity_poly.pdbx_strand_id
1 'polypeptide(L)'
;MAEATIRDVARRAQVSVASVSRVLNGFERVSDATRERVIEAVTALSYVPHAAARSLSMARTHSIGIVLPDLHGEFFSELVRGMDRVANDRGYLLLLSSLHPGNRIGFSPLSALRGRVDGAIVMAPHLNEQELSDILPKGFEVVLLNTRGGAHDCPVITLDNASGAEAVARHLVAIGRKRLVHIAGPAGNADAQERADAFCRVLHGYSDVLVETVQGDFSEDSGGAAIAALLQAGREFDAVFAANDNMAIGALQTLREAGLKVPEDVGVAGFDDVPMARHLGLTTVQVRIAQLGEHGLTALLDRIEGRGAPSHMLHPVELVVRATTGEPR
;
A
#
# COMPACT_ATOMS: atom_id res chain seq x y z
N MET A 1 7.09 -16.84 -38.53
CA MET A 1 7.54 -18.19 -38.16
C MET A 1 6.59 -18.71 -37.08
N ALA A 2 6.14 -19.98 -37.15
CA ALA A 2 5.30 -20.55 -36.12
C ALA A 2 6.10 -20.66 -34.82
N GLU A 3 5.51 -20.29 -33.70
CA GLU A 3 6.11 -20.34 -32.37
C GLU A 3 6.36 -21.82 -32.00
N ALA A 4 7.55 -22.14 -31.47
CA ALA A 4 7.91 -23.50 -31.08
C ALA A 4 6.96 -23.99 -29.98
N THR A 5 6.56 -25.24 -30.00
CA THR A 5 5.66 -25.85 -29.01
C THR A 5 6.40 -26.82 -28.10
N ILE A 6 5.81 -27.15 -26.95
CA ILE A 6 6.35 -28.18 -26.05
C ILE A 6 6.53 -29.53 -26.76
N ARG A 7 5.72 -29.82 -27.79
CA ARG A 7 5.84 -31.03 -28.62
C ARG A 7 7.10 -30.99 -29.49
N ASP A 8 7.49 -29.82 -29.96
CA ASP A 8 8.70 -29.67 -30.77
C ASP A 8 9.96 -29.82 -29.89
N VAL A 9 9.94 -29.30 -28.66
CA VAL A 9 10.97 -29.55 -27.66
C VAL A 9 11.08 -31.03 -27.34
N ALA A 10 9.97 -31.70 -27.08
CA ALA A 10 9.95 -33.15 -26.81
C ALA A 10 10.53 -33.98 -27.96
N ARG A 11 10.17 -33.65 -29.20
CA ARG A 11 10.70 -34.30 -30.42
C ARG A 11 12.21 -34.09 -30.56
N ARG A 12 12.69 -32.84 -30.38
CA ARG A 12 14.10 -32.50 -30.49
C ARG A 12 14.96 -33.16 -29.39
N ALA A 13 14.46 -33.16 -28.16
CA ALA A 13 15.12 -33.77 -27.01
C ALA A 13 14.99 -35.31 -26.96
N GLN A 14 14.18 -35.90 -27.84
CA GLN A 14 13.88 -37.34 -27.88
C GLN A 14 13.34 -37.88 -26.55
N VAL A 15 12.39 -37.14 -25.96
CA VAL A 15 11.72 -37.51 -24.71
C VAL A 15 10.19 -37.29 -24.82
N SER A 16 9.45 -37.76 -23.84
CA SER A 16 8.00 -37.49 -23.78
C SER A 16 7.71 -36.02 -23.41
N VAL A 17 6.54 -35.50 -23.83
CA VAL A 17 6.05 -34.17 -23.40
C VAL A 17 5.99 -34.07 -21.87
N ALA A 18 5.63 -35.19 -21.21
CA ALA A 18 5.62 -35.25 -19.75
C ALA A 18 7.01 -35.07 -19.13
N SER A 19 8.05 -35.61 -19.77
CA SER A 19 9.44 -35.44 -19.33
C SER A 19 9.90 -33.99 -19.52
N VAL A 20 9.57 -33.34 -20.65
CA VAL A 20 9.84 -31.93 -20.87
C VAL A 20 9.15 -31.08 -19.78
N SER A 21 7.87 -31.32 -19.54
CA SER A 21 7.11 -30.59 -18.50
C SER A 21 7.75 -30.75 -17.11
N ARG A 22 8.19 -31.95 -16.73
CA ARG A 22 8.87 -32.19 -15.46
C ARG A 22 10.18 -31.42 -15.35
N VAL A 23 10.98 -31.41 -16.39
CA VAL A 23 12.24 -30.64 -16.42
C VAL A 23 12.00 -29.16 -16.28
N LEU A 24 11.06 -28.61 -17.05
CA LEU A 24 10.74 -27.18 -17.04
C LEU A 24 10.10 -26.69 -15.72
N ASN A 25 9.43 -27.62 -15.01
CA ASN A 25 8.81 -27.33 -13.71
C ASN A 25 9.72 -27.70 -12.50
N GLY A 26 11.00 -28.03 -12.74
CA GLY A 26 11.98 -28.24 -11.66
C GLY A 26 11.83 -29.55 -10.88
N PHE A 27 11.05 -30.54 -11.36
CA PHE A 27 10.92 -31.81 -10.65
C PHE A 27 12.24 -32.56 -10.53
N GLU A 28 12.63 -32.99 -9.32
CA GLU A 28 13.90 -33.63 -9.02
C GLU A 28 14.06 -35.05 -9.62
N ARG A 29 12.95 -35.74 -9.91
CA ARG A 29 12.96 -37.13 -10.42
C ARG A 29 13.15 -37.19 -11.94
N VAL A 30 14.14 -36.49 -12.47
CA VAL A 30 14.54 -36.56 -13.89
C VAL A 30 16.06 -36.71 -13.91
N SER A 31 16.59 -37.67 -14.71
CA SER A 31 18.03 -37.85 -14.83
C SER A 31 18.71 -36.63 -15.43
N ASP A 32 19.95 -36.34 -15.01
CA ASP A 32 20.73 -35.19 -15.49
C ASP A 32 20.87 -35.21 -17.02
N ALA A 33 21.12 -36.35 -17.61
CA ALA A 33 21.19 -36.52 -19.06
C ALA A 33 19.89 -36.16 -19.79
N THR A 34 18.74 -36.39 -19.18
CA THR A 34 17.44 -35.97 -19.73
C THR A 34 17.22 -34.46 -19.55
N ARG A 35 17.63 -33.91 -18.41
CA ARG A 35 17.58 -32.48 -18.13
C ARG A 35 18.40 -31.67 -19.12
N GLU A 36 19.65 -32.09 -19.37
CA GLU A 36 20.55 -31.45 -20.34
C GLU A 36 19.97 -31.41 -21.75
N ARG A 37 19.51 -32.57 -22.27
CA ARG A 37 18.87 -32.64 -23.60
C ARG A 37 17.64 -31.73 -23.75
N VAL A 38 16.81 -31.64 -22.69
CA VAL A 38 15.65 -30.77 -22.73
C VAL A 38 16.05 -29.30 -22.72
N ILE A 39 17.02 -28.91 -21.88
CA ILE A 39 17.52 -27.52 -21.82
C ILE A 39 18.14 -27.11 -23.15
N GLU A 40 18.97 -28.00 -23.76
CA GLU A 40 19.56 -27.76 -25.07
C GLU A 40 18.47 -27.57 -26.14
N ALA A 41 17.43 -28.42 -26.15
CA ALA A 41 16.35 -28.33 -27.10
C ALA A 41 15.51 -27.03 -26.91
N VAL A 42 15.27 -26.62 -25.67
CA VAL A 42 14.58 -25.34 -25.33
C VAL A 42 15.37 -24.15 -25.87
N THR A 43 16.68 -24.12 -25.63
CA THR A 43 17.57 -23.05 -26.10
C THR A 43 17.61 -22.99 -27.61
N ALA A 44 17.81 -24.15 -28.27
CA ALA A 44 17.93 -24.24 -29.72
C ALA A 44 16.66 -23.92 -30.49
N LEU A 45 15.48 -24.06 -29.85
CA LEU A 45 14.18 -23.72 -30.41
C LEU A 45 13.67 -22.34 -29.94
N SER A 46 14.44 -21.66 -29.08
CA SER A 46 14.00 -20.43 -28.41
C SER A 46 12.57 -20.60 -27.81
N TYR A 47 12.31 -21.79 -27.27
CA TYR A 47 11.01 -22.13 -26.74
C TYR A 47 10.77 -21.41 -25.39
N VAL A 48 9.70 -20.64 -25.34
CA VAL A 48 9.22 -20.03 -24.08
C VAL A 48 7.98 -20.79 -23.61
N PRO A 49 7.98 -21.39 -22.42
CA PRO A 49 6.83 -22.09 -21.89
C PRO A 49 5.62 -21.12 -21.75
N HIS A 50 4.47 -21.50 -22.31
CA HIS A 50 3.24 -20.74 -22.11
C HIS A 50 2.84 -20.72 -20.63
N ALA A 51 2.75 -19.54 -20.05
CA ALA A 51 2.38 -19.34 -18.62
C ALA A 51 1.06 -20.08 -18.28
N ALA A 52 0.05 -19.99 -19.14
CA ALA A 52 -1.24 -20.66 -18.95
C ALA A 52 -1.13 -22.20 -18.93
N ALA A 53 -0.25 -22.80 -19.76
CA ALA A 53 -0.03 -24.24 -19.76
C ALA A 53 0.71 -24.70 -18.50
N ARG A 54 1.65 -23.88 -17.99
CA ARG A 54 2.36 -24.13 -16.74
C ARG A 54 1.39 -24.06 -15.56
N SER A 55 0.57 -23.01 -15.49
CA SER A 55 -0.42 -22.82 -14.42
C SER A 55 -1.41 -23.98 -14.35
N LEU A 56 -1.87 -24.49 -15.51
CA LEU A 56 -2.78 -25.64 -15.57
C LEU A 56 -2.12 -26.92 -15.03
N SER A 57 -0.83 -27.13 -15.30
CA SER A 57 -0.12 -28.32 -14.84
C SER A 57 0.30 -28.27 -13.36
N MET A 58 0.54 -27.10 -12.82
CA MET A 58 0.99 -26.86 -11.45
C MET A 58 -0.14 -26.48 -10.49
N ALA A 59 -1.36 -26.22 -10.99
CA ALA A 59 -2.49 -25.65 -10.25
C ALA A 59 -2.13 -24.32 -9.55
N ARG A 60 -1.10 -23.61 -10.03
CA ARG A 60 -0.61 -22.32 -9.51
C ARG A 60 -0.17 -21.43 -10.66
N THR A 61 -0.43 -20.13 -10.52
CA THR A 61 -0.08 -19.11 -11.52
C THR A 61 1.26 -18.46 -11.24
N HIS A 62 1.79 -18.58 -10.01
CA HIS A 62 2.93 -17.82 -9.50
C HIS A 62 2.75 -16.30 -9.72
N SER A 63 1.53 -15.82 -9.58
CA SER A 63 1.18 -14.42 -9.71
C SER A 63 0.30 -14.01 -8.55
N ILE A 64 0.49 -12.79 -8.06
CA ILE A 64 -0.28 -12.19 -6.96
C ILE A 64 -0.96 -10.93 -7.46
N GLY A 65 -2.24 -10.79 -7.12
CA GLY A 65 -3.01 -9.58 -7.37
C GLY A 65 -2.78 -8.53 -6.28
N ILE A 66 -2.56 -7.30 -6.69
CA ILE A 66 -2.49 -6.14 -5.79
C ILE A 66 -3.61 -5.19 -6.19
N VAL A 67 -4.58 -5.00 -5.30
CA VAL A 67 -5.73 -4.11 -5.52
C VAL A 67 -5.64 -2.95 -4.55
N LEU A 68 -5.39 -1.76 -5.07
CA LEU A 68 -5.18 -0.53 -4.30
C LEU A 68 -6.28 0.48 -4.60
N PRO A 69 -6.59 1.41 -3.66
CA PRO A 69 -7.59 2.45 -3.91
C PRO A 69 -7.12 3.45 -4.96
N ASP A 70 -5.82 3.67 -5.05
CA ASP A 70 -5.15 4.54 -6.02
C ASP A 70 -3.76 3.99 -6.33
N LEU A 71 -3.14 4.50 -7.40
CA LEU A 71 -1.75 4.20 -7.79
C LEU A 71 -0.89 5.47 -7.81
N HIS A 72 -1.46 6.63 -7.44
CA HIS A 72 -0.76 7.90 -7.41
C HIS A 72 -0.05 8.15 -6.08
N GLY A 73 1.14 8.75 -6.15
CA GLY A 73 1.90 9.18 -4.98
C GLY A 73 2.94 8.16 -4.46
N GLU A 74 3.86 8.68 -3.65
CA GLU A 74 5.01 7.91 -3.15
C GLU A 74 4.59 6.78 -2.17
N PHE A 75 3.47 6.94 -1.45
CA PHE A 75 2.97 5.91 -0.53
C PHE A 75 2.75 4.57 -1.28
N PHE A 76 2.03 4.60 -2.39
CA PHE A 76 1.71 3.36 -3.13
C PHE A 76 2.94 2.79 -3.84
N SER A 77 3.83 3.63 -4.36
CA SER A 77 5.07 3.14 -4.98
C SER A 77 6.00 2.48 -3.96
N GLU A 78 6.14 3.02 -2.75
CA GLU A 78 6.89 2.41 -1.68
C GLU A 78 6.27 1.10 -1.17
N LEU A 79 4.94 1.07 -1.06
CA LEU A 79 4.19 -0.13 -0.68
C LEU A 79 4.44 -1.27 -1.68
N VAL A 80 4.28 -0.98 -2.98
CA VAL A 80 4.53 -1.94 -4.06
C VAL A 80 6.00 -2.35 -4.11
N ARG A 81 6.95 -1.44 -3.87
CA ARG A 81 8.37 -1.74 -3.80
C ARG A 81 8.70 -2.76 -2.69
N GLY A 82 8.05 -2.65 -1.54
CA GLY A 82 8.18 -3.65 -0.47
C GLY A 82 7.63 -5.02 -0.89
N MET A 83 6.45 -5.04 -1.50
CA MET A 83 5.86 -6.27 -2.04
C MET A 83 6.73 -6.91 -3.12
N ASP A 84 7.27 -6.11 -4.04
CA ASP A 84 8.10 -6.58 -5.16
C ASP A 84 9.35 -7.33 -4.69
N ARG A 85 9.99 -6.87 -3.61
CA ARG A 85 11.13 -7.60 -3.01
C ARG A 85 10.74 -9.01 -2.61
N VAL A 86 9.64 -9.17 -1.86
CA VAL A 86 9.18 -10.48 -1.40
C VAL A 86 8.72 -11.34 -2.58
N ALA A 87 8.04 -10.74 -3.56
CA ALA A 87 7.60 -11.43 -4.77
C ALA A 87 8.79 -11.98 -5.55
N ASN A 88 9.81 -11.16 -5.78
CA ASN A 88 11.03 -11.56 -6.48
C ASN A 88 11.77 -12.71 -5.76
N ASP A 89 11.93 -12.60 -4.44
CA ASP A 89 12.60 -13.62 -3.62
C ASP A 89 11.85 -14.97 -3.62
N ARG A 90 10.52 -14.93 -3.74
CA ARG A 90 9.64 -16.11 -3.75
C ARG A 90 9.26 -16.58 -5.17
N GLY A 91 9.72 -15.90 -6.23
CA GLY A 91 9.45 -16.25 -7.63
C GLY A 91 8.01 -16.00 -8.08
N TYR A 92 7.37 -14.93 -7.56
CA TYR A 92 6.04 -14.49 -7.95
C TYR A 92 6.08 -13.21 -8.79
N LEU A 93 5.07 -13.04 -9.65
CA LEU A 93 4.80 -11.81 -10.38
C LEU A 93 3.69 -11.02 -9.68
N LEU A 94 3.75 -9.69 -9.74
CA LEU A 94 2.70 -8.82 -9.24
C LEU A 94 1.82 -8.32 -10.39
N LEU A 95 0.50 -8.45 -10.24
CA LEU A 95 -0.51 -7.87 -11.12
C LEU A 95 -1.25 -6.76 -10.35
N LEU A 96 -1.01 -5.50 -10.75
CA LEU A 96 -1.61 -4.36 -10.10
C LEU A 96 -2.94 -3.98 -10.75
N SER A 97 -3.91 -3.61 -9.91
CA SER A 97 -5.18 -3.03 -10.31
C SER A 97 -5.62 -1.99 -9.30
N SER A 98 -6.41 -1.02 -9.74
CA SER A 98 -6.98 0.01 -8.86
C SER A 98 -8.48 -0.20 -8.65
N LEU A 99 -8.94 0.13 -7.44
CA LEU A 99 -10.34 0.08 -7.02
C LEU A 99 -10.91 1.50 -7.03
N HIS A 100 -11.21 2.03 -8.22
CA HIS A 100 -11.76 3.39 -8.31
C HIS A 100 -13.20 3.46 -7.77
N PRO A 101 -13.53 4.49 -6.96
CA PRO A 101 -14.91 4.81 -6.64
C PRO A 101 -15.71 5.05 -7.92
N GLY A 102 -16.83 4.35 -8.09
CA GLY A 102 -17.67 4.49 -9.31
C GLY A 102 -17.33 3.52 -10.44
N ASN A 103 -16.55 2.48 -10.21
CA ASN A 103 -16.37 1.40 -11.19
C ASN A 103 -17.73 0.90 -11.71
N ARG A 104 -17.78 0.65 -13.04
CA ARG A 104 -18.99 0.18 -13.75
C ARG A 104 -19.64 -0.96 -12.99
N ILE A 105 -20.97 -0.89 -12.82
CA ILE A 105 -21.79 -1.97 -12.27
C ILE A 105 -21.38 -3.28 -12.96
N GLY A 106 -20.89 -4.26 -12.18
CA GLY A 106 -20.48 -5.58 -12.65
C GLY A 106 -18.99 -5.80 -12.95
N PHE A 107 -18.12 -4.80 -12.84
CA PHE A 107 -16.67 -5.01 -12.94
C PHE A 107 -16.02 -4.90 -11.55
N SER A 108 -15.64 -6.05 -10.99
CA SER A 108 -14.78 -6.11 -9.80
C SER A 108 -13.36 -6.47 -10.24
N PRO A 109 -12.32 -5.67 -9.88
CA PRO A 109 -10.92 -6.03 -10.13
C PRO A 109 -10.56 -7.43 -9.61
N LEU A 110 -11.09 -7.82 -8.46
CA LEU A 110 -10.87 -9.15 -7.87
C LEU A 110 -11.48 -10.27 -8.71
N SER A 111 -12.66 -10.05 -9.29
CA SER A 111 -13.27 -11.00 -10.21
C SER A 111 -12.45 -11.17 -11.49
N ALA A 112 -11.86 -10.09 -12.00
CA ALA A 112 -10.97 -10.12 -13.17
C ALA A 112 -9.64 -10.82 -12.90
N LEU A 113 -9.16 -10.79 -11.66
CA LEU A 113 -7.93 -11.47 -11.23
C LEU A 113 -8.13 -12.98 -11.02
N ARG A 114 -9.37 -13.43 -10.79
CA ARG A 114 -9.68 -14.83 -10.53
C ARG A 114 -9.18 -15.74 -11.65
N GLY A 115 -8.45 -16.80 -11.28
CA GLY A 115 -7.80 -17.72 -12.23
C GLY A 115 -6.55 -17.19 -12.93
N ARG A 116 -6.16 -15.94 -12.65
CA ARG A 116 -4.92 -15.32 -13.15
C ARG A 116 -3.86 -15.18 -12.07
N VAL A 117 -4.27 -15.19 -10.79
CA VAL A 117 -3.40 -15.05 -9.63
C VAL A 117 -3.74 -16.12 -8.59
N ASP A 118 -2.79 -16.43 -7.72
CA ASP A 118 -2.93 -17.43 -6.66
C ASP A 118 -3.57 -16.84 -5.40
N GLY A 119 -3.54 -15.53 -5.24
CA GLY A 119 -4.14 -14.78 -4.16
C GLY A 119 -4.05 -13.27 -4.42
N ALA A 120 -4.62 -12.46 -3.53
CA ALA A 120 -4.57 -11.01 -3.64
C ALA A 120 -4.34 -10.29 -2.33
N ILE A 121 -3.66 -9.14 -2.40
CA ILE A 121 -3.65 -8.11 -1.38
C ILE A 121 -4.67 -7.05 -1.78
N VAL A 122 -5.53 -6.64 -0.83
CA VAL A 122 -6.57 -5.65 -1.07
C VAL A 122 -6.46 -4.54 -0.03
N MET A 123 -6.35 -3.31 -0.51
CA MET A 123 -6.41 -2.10 0.29
C MET A 123 -7.64 -1.29 -0.12
N ALA A 124 -8.64 -1.24 0.74
CA ALA A 124 -9.93 -0.61 0.45
C ALA A 124 -10.49 0.12 1.69
N PRO A 125 -9.79 1.16 2.20
CA PRO A 125 -10.15 1.84 3.46
C PRO A 125 -11.47 2.62 3.38
N HIS A 126 -12.03 2.77 2.19
CA HIS A 126 -13.29 3.44 1.91
C HIS A 126 -14.51 2.50 1.85
N LEU A 127 -14.29 1.18 1.84
CA LEU A 127 -15.38 0.21 1.82
C LEU A 127 -15.79 -0.19 3.22
N ASN A 128 -17.10 -0.32 3.43
CA ASN A 128 -17.64 -0.96 4.62
C ASN A 128 -17.56 -2.49 4.52
N GLU A 129 -17.88 -3.18 5.60
CA GLU A 129 -17.79 -4.63 5.71
C GLU A 129 -18.66 -5.37 4.67
N GLN A 130 -19.88 -4.87 4.40
CA GLN A 130 -20.79 -5.48 3.43
C GLN A 130 -20.26 -5.32 1.99
N GLU A 131 -19.85 -4.10 1.63
CA GLU A 131 -19.27 -3.81 0.32
C GLU A 131 -18.01 -4.63 0.06
N LEU A 132 -17.18 -4.79 1.09
CA LEU A 132 -15.98 -5.63 1.01
C LEU A 132 -16.37 -7.10 0.80
N SER A 133 -17.36 -7.61 1.55
CA SER A 133 -17.87 -8.97 1.42
C SER A 133 -18.38 -9.28 0.01
N ASP A 134 -19.05 -8.31 -0.60
CA ASP A 134 -19.65 -8.46 -1.94
C ASP A 134 -18.58 -8.57 -3.05
N ILE A 135 -17.40 -8.01 -2.83
CA ILE A 135 -16.30 -8.04 -3.82
C ILE A 135 -15.28 -9.15 -3.57
N LEU A 136 -15.18 -9.68 -2.34
CA LEU A 136 -14.22 -10.74 -2.01
C LEU A 136 -14.68 -12.10 -2.55
N PRO A 137 -13.89 -12.76 -3.42
CA PRO A 137 -14.25 -14.04 -3.98
C PRO A 137 -14.08 -15.16 -2.93
N LYS A 138 -15.07 -16.07 -2.85
CA LYS A 138 -14.99 -17.25 -2.00
C LYS A 138 -13.93 -18.24 -2.50
N GLY A 139 -13.19 -18.82 -1.55
CA GLY A 139 -12.14 -19.83 -1.86
C GLY A 139 -10.92 -19.26 -2.57
N PHE A 140 -10.63 -18.00 -2.34
CA PHE A 140 -9.48 -17.28 -2.87
C PHE A 140 -8.71 -16.64 -1.71
N GLU A 141 -7.39 -16.82 -1.65
CA GLU A 141 -6.58 -16.28 -0.56
C GLU A 141 -6.44 -14.76 -0.68
N VAL A 142 -6.81 -14.06 0.37
CA VAL A 142 -6.74 -12.59 0.43
C VAL A 142 -6.10 -12.16 1.75
N VAL A 143 -5.29 -11.09 1.67
CA VAL A 143 -4.85 -10.30 2.82
C VAL A 143 -5.36 -8.89 2.65
N LEU A 144 -5.93 -8.33 3.70
CA LEU A 144 -6.45 -6.96 3.73
C LEU A 144 -5.41 -6.02 4.34
N LEU A 145 -5.16 -4.88 3.68
CA LEU A 145 -4.32 -3.81 4.21
C LEU A 145 -5.18 -2.58 4.48
N ASN A 146 -5.03 -1.98 5.67
CA ASN A 146 -5.71 -0.75 6.06
C ASN A 146 -7.21 -0.77 5.70
N THR A 147 -7.85 -1.89 5.94
CA THR A 147 -9.25 -2.12 5.58
C THR A 147 -9.97 -2.61 6.83
N ARG A 148 -11.09 -1.96 7.16
CA ARG A 148 -11.94 -2.44 8.25
C ARG A 148 -12.65 -3.70 7.80
N GLY A 149 -12.31 -4.82 8.42
CA GLY A 149 -12.94 -6.10 8.10
C GLY A 149 -12.86 -7.03 9.30
N GLY A 150 -13.97 -7.20 10.02
CA GLY A 150 -14.08 -8.10 11.17
C GLY A 150 -14.71 -9.45 10.87
N ALA A 151 -15.50 -9.60 9.79
CA ALA A 151 -16.30 -10.79 9.50
C ALA A 151 -15.66 -11.74 8.48
N HIS A 152 -14.49 -11.41 7.95
CA HIS A 152 -13.83 -12.24 6.93
C HIS A 152 -12.73 -13.09 7.55
N ASP A 153 -12.63 -14.34 7.14
CA ASP A 153 -11.52 -15.25 7.48
C ASP A 153 -10.23 -14.88 6.69
N CYS A 154 -9.97 -13.58 6.56
CA CYS A 154 -8.82 -13.02 5.89
C CYS A 154 -7.90 -12.34 6.92
N PRO A 155 -6.58 -12.53 6.84
CA PRO A 155 -5.67 -11.71 7.61
C PRO A 155 -5.83 -10.23 7.31
N VAL A 156 -5.77 -9.40 8.35
CA VAL A 156 -5.88 -7.95 8.26
C VAL A 156 -4.61 -7.33 8.85
N ILE A 157 -3.98 -6.43 8.13
CA ILE A 157 -2.87 -5.62 8.62
C ILE A 157 -3.34 -4.17 8.62
N THR A 158 -3.36 -3.54 9.79
CA THR A 158 -3.76 -2.15 9.97
C THR A 158 -2.59 -1.32 10.48
N LEU A 159 -2.60 -0.02 10.20
CA LEU A 159 -1.67 0.93 10.79
C LEU A 159 -2.13 1.34 12.19
N ASP A 160 -1.19 1.64 13.07
CA ASP A 160 -1.48 2.28 14.36
C ASP A 160 -1.70 3.80 14.17
N ASN A 161 -2.76 4.13 13.41
CA ASN A 161 -3.13 5.51 13.08
C ASN A 161 -3.33 6.35 14.34
N ALA A 162 -3.95 5.76 15.35
CA ALA A 162 -4.28 6.47 16.59
C ALA A 162 -3.02 6.91 17.33
N SER A 163 -2.07 6.00 17.58
CA SER A 163 -0.81 6.34 18.28
C SER A 163 -0.01 7.38 17.51
N GLY A 164 0.03 7.28 16.18
CA GLY A 164 0.73 8.25 15.34
C GLY A 164 0.13 9.66 15.44
N ALA A 165 -1.19 9.79 15.27
CA ALA A 165 -1.89 11.07 15.36
C ALA A 165 -1.85 11.68 16.77
N GLU A 166 -1.95 10.85 17.82
CA GLU A 166 -1.77 11.29 19.21
C GLU A 166 -0.35 11.82 19.46
N ALA A 167 0.69 11.18 18.89
CA ALA A 167 2.06 11.64 19.02
C ALA A 167 2.26 13.01 18.36
N VAL A 168 1.65 13.25 17.18
CA VAL A 168 1.67 14.58 16.54
C VAL A 168 0.98 15.62 17.42
N ALA A 169 -0.21 15.32 17.94
CA ALA A 169 -0.94 16.26 18.82
C ALA A 169 -0.14 16.66 20.04
N ARG A 170 0.42 15.67 20.75
CA ARG A 170 1.27 15.93 21.94
C ARG A 170 2.52 16.73 21.59
N HIS A 171 3.16 16.45 20.46
CA HIS A 171 4.33 17.18 20.00
C HIS A 171 3.99 18.65 19.73
N LEU A 172 2.92 18.94 18.96
CA LEU A 172 2.54 20.32 18.65
C LEU A 172 2.22 21.12 19.90
N VAL A 173 1.52 20.52 20.88
CA VAL A 173 1.27 21.16 22.18
C VAL A 173 2.56 21.37 22.97
N ALA A 174 3.44 20.38 23.00
CA ALA A 174 4.72 20.46 23.74
C ALA A 174 5.64 21.58 23.23
N ILE A 175 5.61 21.89 21.93
CA ILE A 175 6.33 23.02 21.34
C ILE A 175 5.59 24.37 21.45
N GLY A 176 4.43 24.39 22.16
CA GLY A 176 3.68 25.61 22.49
C GLY A 176 2.70 26.09 21.43
N ARG A 177 2.33 25.25 20.45
CA ARG A 177 1.32 25.61 19.45
C ARG A 177 -0.09 25.54 20.06
N LYS A 178 -0.95 26.50 19.69
CA LYS A 178 -2.26 26.69 20.32
C LYS A 178 -3.42 26.80 19.33
N ARG A 179 -3.16 27.22 18.11
CA ARG A 179 -4.18 27.38 17.06
C ARG A 179 -3.88 26.41 15.92
N LEU A 180 -4.43 25.21 16.06
CA LEU A 180 -4.09 24.11 15.19
C LEU A 180 -5.10 23.97 14.06
N VAL A 181 -4.64 23.63 12.87
CA VAL A 181 -5.44 23.20 11.75
C VAL A 181 -5.20 21.71 11.52
N HIS A 182 -6.25 20.92 11.40
CA HIS A 182 -6.17 19.56 10.90
C HIS A 182 -6.72 19.50 9.49
N ILE A 183 -5.88 19.18 8.49
CA ILE A 183 -6.32 18.86 7.13
C ILE A 183 -6.64 17.36 7.11
N ALA A 184 -7.94 17.04 7.21
CA ALA A 184 -8.43 15.66 7.21
C ALA A 184 -8.30 15.01 5.83
N GLY A 185 -8.24 13.69 5.78
CA GLY A 185 -8.30 12.95 4.52
C GLY A 185 -9.74 12.78 4.01
N PRO A 186 -9.94 11.99 2.93
CA PRO A 186 -11.24 11.83 2.30
C PRO A 186 -12.32 11.36 3.27
N ALA A 187 -13.52 11.91 3.15
CA ALA A 187 -14.68 11.47 3.92
C ALA A 187 -14.95 9.97 3.66
N GLY A 188 -15.27 9.24 4.73
CA GLY A 188 -15.49 7.78 4.65
C GLY A 188 -14.22 6.93 4.61
N ASN A 189 -13.04 7.51 4.56
CA ASN A 189 -11.78 6.78 4.68
C ASN A 189 -11.50 6.47 6.17
N ALA A 190 -11.35 5.19 6.50
CA ALA A 190 -11.18 4.71 7.86
C ALA A 190 -9.90 5.23 8.53
N ASP A 191 -8.77 5.22 7.80
CA ASP A 191 -7.48 5.69 8.32
C ASP A 191 -7.53 7.19 8.63
N ALA A 192 -8.12 7.98 7.71
CA ALA A 192 -8.30 9.42 7.90
C ALA A 192 -9.14 9.73 9.14
N GLN A 193 -10.24 8.98 9.33
CA GLN A 193 -11.13 9.17 10.49
C GLN A 193 -10.40 8.81 11.79
N GLU A 194 -9.66 7.71 11.84
CA GLU A 194 -8.89 7.33 13.04
C GLU A 194 -7.84 8.36 13.42
N ARG A 195 -7.12 8.93 12.42
CA ARG A 195 -6.14 10.00 12.63
C ARG A 195 -6.81 11.25 13.18
N ALA A 196 -7.95 11.69 12.59
CA ALA A 196 -8.69 12.85 13.04
C ALA A 196 -9.22 12.68 14.46
N ASP A 197 -9.86 11.54 14.76
CA ASP A 197 -10.45 11.26 16.07
C ASP A 197 -9.36 11.21 17.17
N ALA A 198 -8.23 10.58 16.89
CA ALA A 198 -7.12 10.46 17.83
C ALA A 198 -6.45 11.82 18.09
N PHE A 199 -6.22 12.62 17.04
CA PHE A 199 -5.67 13.96 17.14
C PHE A 199 -6.57 14.88 18.00
N CYS A 200 -7.86 14.97 17.66
CA CYS A 200 -8.82 15.78 18.40
C CYS A 200 -8.99 15.31 19.84
N ARG A 201 -9.01 14.01 20.09
CA ARG A 201 -9.14 13.44 21.44
C ARG A 201 -8.04 13.92 22.38
N VAL A 202 -6.79 13.94 21.93
CA VAL A 202 -5.69 14.49 22.74
C VAL A 202 -5.90 15.97 23.01
N LEU A 203 -6.27 16.75 21.99
CA LEU A 203 -6.41 18.20 22.11
C LEU A 203 -7.55 18.64 23.01
N HIS A 204 -8.63 17.85 23.13
CA HIS A 204 -9.70 18.12 24.07
C HIS A 204 -9.25 18.18 25.54
N GLY A 205 -8.08 17.61 25.85
CA GLY A 205 -7.47 17.72 27.18
C GLY A 205 -6.79 19.07 27.49
N TYR A 206 -6.69 19.98 26.50
CA TYR A 206 -6.00 21.27 26.62
C TYR A 206 -6.97 22.41 26.38
N SER A 207 -7.38 23.13 27.44
CA SER A 207 -8.40 24.17 27.36
C SER A 207 -7.98 25.43 26.61
N ASP A 208 -6.67 25.62 26.38
CA ASP A 208 -6.09 26.77 25.69
C ASP A 208 -5.62 26.45 24.26
N VAL A 209 -5.96 25.27 23.77
CA VAL A 209 -5.68 24.83 22.39
C VAL A 209 -6.97 24.77 21.58
N LEU A 210 -6.95 25.41 20.43
CA LEU A 210 -8.05 25.39 19.47
C LEU A 210 -7.65 24.56 18.27
N VAL A 211 -8.58 23.77 17.73
CA VAL A 211 -8.40 23.02 16.51
C VAL A 211 -9.52 23.30 15.53
N GLU A 212 -9.17 23.63 14.30
CA GLU A 212 -10.09 23.73 13.16
C GLU A 212 -9.79 22.58 12.21
N THR A 213 -10.81 21.79 11.84
CA THR A 213 -10.67 20.71 10.88
C THR A 213 -11.19 21.15 9.53
N VAL A 214 -10.38 21.01 8.50
CA VAL A 214 -10.72 21.27 7.09
C VAL A 214 -10.59 20.00 6.27
N GLN A 215 -11.41 19.87 5.23
CA GLN A 215 -11.45 18.65 4.41
C GLN A 215 -10.35 18.66 3.36
N GLY A 216 -9.66 17.54 3.19
CA GLY A 216 -8.78 17.21 2.08
C GLY A 216 -9.14 15.85 1.47
N ASP A 217 -8.34 15.39 0.52
CA ASP A 217 -8.55 14.15 -0.23
C ASP A 217 -7.29 13.30 -0.42
N PHE A 218 -6.24 13.58 0.37
CA PHE A 218 -4.90 13.01 0.30
C PHE A 218 -4.03 13.49 -0.85
N SER A 219 -4.52 14.39 -1.72
CA SER A 219 -3.72 15.00 -2.76
C SER A 219 -2.93 16.21 -2.24
N GLU A 220 -1.82 16.53 -2.91
CA GLU A 220 -1.04 17.75 -2.66
C GLU A 220 -1.89 19.00 -2.93
N ASP A 221 -2.64 19.01 -4.03
CA ASP A 221 -3.53 20.11 -4.40
C ASP A 221 -4.55 20.43 -3.31
N SER A 222 -5.17 19.41 -2.70
CA SER A 222 -6.16 19.62 -1.64
C SER A 222 -5.54 20.20 -0.37
N GLY A 223 -4.30 19.81 -0.04
CA GLY A 223 -3.55 20.37 1.06
C GLY A 223 -3.25 21.86 0.86
N GLY A 224 -2.80 22.23 -0.33
CA GLY A 224 -2.56 23.63 -0.72
C GLY A 224 -3.85 24.45 -0.73
N ALA A 225 -4.93 23.93 -1.33
CA ALA A 225 -6.22 24.61 -1.39
C ALA A 225 -6.81 24.87 0.01
N ALA A 226 -6.67 23.92 0.93
CA ALA A 226 -7.12 24.07 2.31
C ALA A 226 -6.44 25.28 3.00
N ILE A 227 -5.11 25.38 2.88
CA ILE A 227 -4.35 26.50 3.45
C ILE A 227 -4.70 27.82 2.77
N ALA A 228 -4.80 27.83 1.42
CA ALA A 228 -5.17 29.03 0.68
C ALA A 228 -6.55 29.59 1.13
N ALA A 229 -7.54 28.71 1.32
CA ALA A 229 -8.87 29.08 1.79
C ALA A 229 -8.84 29.69 3.20
N LEU A 230 -8.06 29.11 4.13
CA LEU A 230 -7.91 29.63 5.49
C LEU A 230 -7.26 31.02 5.49
N LEU A 231 -6.20 31.21 4.72
CA LEU A 231 -5.51 32.50 4.61
C LEU A 231 -6.41 33.58 3.98
N GLN A 232 -7.17 33.26 2.94
CA GLN A 232 -8.16 34.15 2.33
C GLN A 232 -9.28 34.52 3.28
N ALA A 233 -9.69 33.61 4.16
CA ALA A 233 -10.69 33.88 5.20
C ALA A 233 -10.14 34.64 6.43
N GLY A 234 -8.84 35.00 6.41
CA GLY A 234 -8.19 35.68 7.54
C GLY A 234 -8.12 34.84 8.81
N ARG A 235 -8.11 33.52 8.68
CA ARG A 235 -7.96 32.61 9.83
C ARG A 235 -6.55 32.64 10.37
N GLU A 236 -6.42 32.72 11.69
CA GLU A 236 -5.14 32.67 12.38
C GLU A 236 -4.88 31.25 12.91
N PHE A 237 -3.74 30.67 12.53
CA PHE A 237 -3.27 29.38 13.02
C PHE A 237 -1.75 29.39 13.12
N ASP A 238 -1.20 28.55 14.00
CA ASP A 238 0.23 28.45 14.29
C ASP A 238 0.82 27.06 14.03
N ALA A 239 -0.05 26.05 13.77
CA ALA A 239 0.41 24.78 13.25
C ALA A 239 -0.66 24.07 12.41
N VAL A 240 -0.18 23.21 11.50
CA VAL A 240 -0.97 22.34 10.62
C VAL A 240 -0.57 20.88 10.85
N PHE A 241 -1.56 20.03 11.07
CA PHE A 241 -1.41 18.58 10.93
C PHE A 241 -2.23 18.13 9.71
N ALA A 242 -1.55 17.70 8.66
CA ALA A 242 -2.18 17.06 7.51
C ALA A 242 -2.26 15.55 7.70
N ALA A 243 -3.38 14.95 7.34
CA ALA A 243 -3.62 13.52 7.53
C ALA A 243 -2.70 12.62 6.67
N ASN A 244 -1.96 13.19 5.70
CA ASN A 244 -0.85 12.53 5.02
C ASN A 244 0.23 13.54 4.58
N ASP A 245 1.37 13.03 4.11
CA ASP A 245 2.51 13.86 3.69
C ASP A 245 2.23 14.64 2.41
N ASN A 246 1.46 14.10 1.45
CA ASN A 246 1.16 14.83 0.22
C ASN A 246 0.41 16.13 0.53
N MET A 247 -0.63 16.08 1.37
CA MET A 247 -1.33 17.30 1.80
C MET A 247 -0.43 18.23 2.61
N ALA A 248 0.48 17.67 3.45
CA ALA A 248 1.45 18.48 4.17
C ALA A 248 2.42 19.22 3.22
N ILE A 249 2.82 18.59 2.13
CA ILE A 249 3.68 19.17 1.08
C ILE A 249 2.96 20.33 0.40
N GLY A 250 1.70 20.13 -0.01
CA GLY A 250 0.88 21.21 -0.60
C GLY A 250 0.67 22.38 0.36
N ALA A 251 0.42 22.08 1.64
CA ALA A 251 0.32 23.08 2.70
C ALA A 251 1.64 23.88 2.85
N LEU A 252 2.79 23.20 2.90
CA LEU A 252 4.11 23.82 2.99
C LEU A 252 4.38 24.77 1.81
N GLN A 253 4.03 24.35 0.60
CA GLN A 253 4.21 25.18 -0.58
C GLN A 253 3.36 26.45 -0.50
N THR A 254 2.07 26.31 -0.20
CA THR A 254 1.15 27.45 -0.11
C THR A 254 1.53 28.42 1.00
N LEU A 255 1.98 27.96 2.17
CA LEU A 255 2.47 28.80 3.26
C LEU A 255 3.69 29.63 2.81
N ARG A 256 4.66 29.00 2.12
CA ARG A 256 5.84 29.67 1.59
C ARG A 256 5.50 30.72 0.54
N GLU A 257 4.58 30.42 -0.37
CA GLU A 257 4.08 31.36 -1.39
C GLU A 257 3.38 32.57 -0.77
N ALA A 258 2.69 32.36 0.38
CA ALA A 258 2.11 33.44 1.17
C ALA A 258 3.13 34.22 2.03
N GLY A 259 4.40 33.88 1.97
CA GLY A 259 5.47 34.57 2.73
C GLY A 259 5.56 34.17 4.20
N LEU A 260 4.86 33.10 4.64
CA LEU A 260 4.92 32.59 6.00
C LEU A 260 6.13 31.66 6.18
N LYS A 261 6.82 31.82 7.30
CA LYS A 261 7.99 31.02 7.62
C LYS A 261 7.58 29.74 8.37
N VAL A 262 8.13 28.62 7.93
CA VAL A 262 7.97 27.33 8.57
C VAL A 262 9.32 26.91 9.14
N PRO A 263 9.44 26.66 10.43
CA PRO A 263 8.40 26.50 11.45
C PRO A 263 8.06 27.77 12.25
N GLU A 264 8.70 28.92 12.02
CA GLU A 264 8.66 30.07 12.92
C GLU A 264 7.24 30.60 13.08
N ASP A 265 6.54 30.89 11.96
CA ASP A 265 5.16 31.41 11.98
C ASP A 265 4.17 30.26 12.11
N VAL A 266 4.34 29.18 11.30
CA VAL A 266 3.45 28.03 11.26
C VAL A 266 4.25 26.74 11.24
N GLY A 267 4.02 25.85 12.21
CA GLY A 267 4.56 24.48 12.17
C GLY A 267 3.74 23.59 11.23
N VAL A 268 4.38 22.64 10.52
CA VAL A 268 3.67 21.69 9.66
C VAL A 268 4.09 20.27 9.97
N ALA A 269 3.12 19.38 10.20
CA ALA A 269 3.31 17.96 10.37
C ALA A 269 2.45 17.15 9.40
N GLY A 270 2.98 16.02 8.94
CA GLY A 270 2.32 15.07 8.06
C GLY A 270 2.14 13.69 8.68
N PHE A 271 1.88 12.71 7.82
CA PHE A 271 1.76 11.30 8.16
C PHE A 271 2.20 10.49 6.94
N ASP A 272 2.94 9.40 7.10
CA ASP A 272 3.42 8.35 6.19
C ASP A 272 4.96 8.24 6.14
N ASP A 273 5.71 9.32 6.24
CA ASP A 273 7.17 9.45 6.01
C ASP A 273 7.57 8.99 4.60
N VAL A 274 6.87 9.53 3.58
CA VAL A 274 7.25 9.30 2.18
C VAL A 274 8.67 9.82 1.89
N PRO A 275 9.38 9.30 0.87
CA PRO A 275 10.74 9.72 0.54
C PRO A 275 10.95 11.23 0.46
N MET A 276 10.00 11.97 -0.13
CA MET A 276 10.06 13.42 -0.24
C MET A 276 10.03 14.16 1.11
N ALA A 277 9.37 13.59 2.13
CA ALA A 277 9.27 14.18 3.47
C ALA A 277 10.65 14.47 4.08
N ARG A 278 11.62 13.58 3.87
CA ARG A 278 13.01 13.76 4.35
C ARG A 278 13.71 14.94 3.68
N HIS A 279 13.54 15.08 2.37
CA HIS A 279 14.16 16.15 1.60
C HIS A 279 13.62 17.53 1.97
N LEU A 280 12.35 17.59 2.36
CA LEU A 280 11.68 18.82 2.79
C LEU A 280 11.89 19.12 4.29
N GLY A 281 12.49 18.19 5.05
CA GLY A 281 12.59 18.30 6.50
C GLY A 281 11.23 18.26 7.18
N LEU A 282 10.24 17.54 6.60
CA LEU A 282 8.89 17.44 7.12
C LEU A 282 8.84 16.55 8.38
N THR A 283 8.34 17.11 9.48
CA THR A 283 7.91 16.34 10.65
C THR A 283 6.71 15.49 10.26
N THR A 284 6.80 14.18 10.49
CA THR A 284 5.77 13.26 10.04
C THR A 284 5.75 11.99 10.86
N VAL A 285 4.70 11.21 10.74
CA VAL A 285 4.62 9.86 11.33
C VAL A 285 5.19 8.84 10.35
N GLN A 286 6.27 8.19 10.74
CA GLN A 286 6.90 7.16 9.94
C GLN A 286 6.09 5.86 9.98
N VAL A 287 5.59 5.45 8.83
CA VAL A 287 4.83 4.20 8.63
C VAL A 287 5.75 3.03 8.22
N ARG A 288 6.96 3.30 7.71
CA ARG A 288 7.82 2.26 7.11
C ARG A 288 7.08 1.50 6.00
N ILE A 289 6.55 2.25 5.03
CA ILE A 289 5.59 1.80 4.02
C ILE A 289 6.04 0.54 3.28
N ALA A 290 7.32 0.47 2.88
CA ALA A 290 7.86 -0.73 2.22
C ALA A 290 7.75 -1.98 3.11
N GLN A 291 8.00 -1.85 4.41
CA GLN A 291 7.87 -2.96 5.36
C GLN A 291 6.40 -3.40 5.52
N LEU A 292 5.45 -2.47 5.49
CA LEU A 292 4.02 -2.80 5.43
C LEU A 292 3.70 -3.68 4.22
N GLY A 293 4.24 -3.34 3.04
CA GLY A 293 4.13 -4.14 1.82
C GLY A 293 4.76 -5.53 1.95
N GLU A 294 5.97 -5.60 2.54
CA GLU A 294 6.67 -6.86 2.82
C GLU A 294 5.84 -7.77 3.74
N HIS A 295 5.28 -7.23 4.83
CA HIS A 295 4.43 -7.97 5.75
C HIS A 295 3.16 -8.49 5.07
N GLY A 296 2.50 -7.63 4.26
CA GLY A 296 1.29 -8.01 3.53
C GLY A 296 1.52 -9.18 2.59
N LEU A 297 2.56 -9.09 1.76
CA LEU A 297 2.84 -10.15 0.80
C LEU A 297 3.36 -11.43 1.47
N THR A 298 4.18 -11.31 2.51
CA THR A 298 4.64 -12.47 3.28
C THR A 298 3.46 -13.21 3.89
N ALA A 299 2.53 -12.50 4.54
CA ALA A 299 1.34 -13.11 5.14
C ALA A 299 0.47 -13.84 4.08
N LEU A 300 0.31 -13.25 2.90
CA LEU A 300 -0.43 -13.87 1.80
C LEU A 300 0.25 -15.15 1.30
N LEU A 301 1.56 -15.09 1.04
CA LEU A 301 2.32 -16.23 0.53
C LEU A 301 2.36 -17.36 1.56
N ASP A 302 2.48 -17.05 2.83
CA ASP A 302 2.47 -18.05 3.90
C ASP A 302 1.11 -18.77 3.98
N ARG A 303 -0.02 -18.08 3.73
CA ARG A 303 -1.33 -18.73 3.59
C ARG A 303 -1.40 -19.63 2.35
N ILE A 304 -1.01 -19.11 1.19
CA ILE A 304 -1.01 -19.87 -0.09
C ILE A 304 -0.16 -21.15 0.05
N GLU A 305 0.92 -21.10 0.81
CA GLU A 305 1.84 -22.23 1.03
C GLU A 305 1.45 -23.08 2.25
N GLY A 306 0.37 -22.76 2.95
CA GLY A 306 -0.15 -23.54 4.08
C GLY A 306 0.64 -23.38 5.38
N ARG A 307 1.48 -22.34 5.52
CA ARG A 307 2.23 -22.04 6.75
C ARG A 307 1.42 -21.30 7.82
N GLY A 308 0.25 -20.79 7.43
CA GLY A 308 -0.57 -19.93 8.28
C GLY A 308 -0.06 -18.50 8.34
N ALA A 309 -0.94 -17.57 8.70
CA ALA A 309 -0.62 -16.17 8.93
C ALA A 309 -1.42 -15.65 10.13
N PRO A 310 -0.94 -14.62 10.85
CA PRO A 310 -1.72 -13.97 11.89
C PRO A 310 -3.05 -13.45 11.33
N SER A 311 -4.15 -13.65 12.07
CA SER A 311 -5.45 -13.12 11.64
C SER A 311 -5.51 -11.60 11.65
N HIS A 312 -4.74 -10.96 12.53
CA HIS A 312 -4.61 -9.51 12.62
C HIS A 312 -3.18 -9.12 13.00
N MET A 313 -2.66 -8.07 12.35
CA MET A 313 -1.38 -7.45 12.66
C MET A 313 -1.56 -5.92 12.72
N LEU A 314 -1.20 -5.32 13.84
CA LEU A 314 -1.07 -3.86 13.96
C LEU A 314 0.35 -3.47 13.56
N HIS A 315 0.48 -2.70 12.45
CA HIS A 315 1.76 -2.20 11.97
C HIS A 315 2.15 -0.94 12.75
N PRO A 316 3.29 -0.96 13.46
CA PRO A 316 3.70 0.13 14.32
C PRO A 316 4.11 1.36 13.52
N VAL A 317 3.89 2.53 14.11
CA VAL A 317 4.29 3.82 13.56
C VAL A 317 5.06 4.63 14.60
N GLU A 318 5.83 5.63 14.16
CA GLU A 318 6.67 6.46 15.03
C GLU A 318 6.71 7.91 14.54
N LEU A 319 6.57 8.89 15.43
CA LEU A 319 6.75 10.29 15.08
C LEU A 319 8.21 10.60 14.82
N VAL A 320 8.50 11.17 13.67
CA VAL A 320 9.84 11.68 13.30
C VAL A 320 9.79 13.19 13.24
N VAL A 321 10.36 13.85 14.26
CA VAL A 321 10.44 15.30 14.33
C VAL A 321 11.56 15.79 13.43
N ARG A 322 11.26 16.79 12.60
CA ARG A 322 12.19 17.45 11.68
C ARG A 322 12.00 18.97 11.69
N ALA A 323 12.58 19.64 10.69
CA ALA A 323 12.66 21.11 10.64
C ALA A 323 11.29 21.82 10.60
N THR A 324 10.24 21.22 10.03
CA THR A 324 8.96 21.92 9.80
C THR A 324 8.12 22.17 11.04
N THR A 325 8.45 21.58 12.20
CA THR A 325 7.81 21.94 13.49
C THR A 325 8.82 22.49 14.50
N GLY A 326 10.11 22.17 14.32
CA GLY A 326 11.15 22.46 15.29
C GLY A 326 11.16 21.46 16.45
N GLU A 327 12.19 21.57 17.30
CA GLU A 327 12.33 20.75 18.50
C GLU A 327 11.57 21.38 19.68
N PRO A 328 11.13 20.56 20.67
CA PRO A 328 10.61 21.07 21.93
C PRO A 328 11.65 21.97 22.62
N ARG A 329 11.20 23.11 23.17
CA ARG A 329 12.01 24.05 23.91
C ARG A 329 12.32 23.59 25.33
#